data_6f974562d3956e8709b1cd403a9b35f2
#
_entry.id   6f974562d3956e8709b1cd403a9b35f2
#
_cell.length_a   1.000
_cell.length_b   1.000
_cell.length_c   1.000
_cell.angle_alpha   90.00
_cell.angle_beta   90.00
_cell.angle_gamma   90.00
#
_symmetry.space_group_name_H-M   'P 1'
#
loop_
_entity.id
_entity.type
_entity.pdbx_description
1 polymer ?
#
loop_
_entity_poly.entity_id
_entity_poly.type
_entity_poly.pdbx_seq_one_letter_code
_entity_poly.pdbx_strand_id
1 'polypeptide(L)'
;MVKDFVPLYLGASHRPRKEWTYSNTLMAKVLFDMLDNQLCLVADGTYIYCQKSSNNKIQRLLYSDQKGRPLIKPFIICASNGYIVDAYGPYSAKDNDASILLHLLSTNCDLKNLVLEEDVFVLDRGLRNAVKELKQTYNLNTKMPTCNN
;
A
#
# COMPACT_ATOMS: atom_id res chain seq x y z
N MET A 1 -21.46 10.36 -5.31
CA MET A 1 -20.26 9.88 -6.03
C MET A 1 -19.32 9.03 -5.14
N VAL A 2 -18.73 9.55 -4.05
CA VAL A 2 -17.85 8.73 -3.21
C VAL A 2 -18.59 7.57 -2.52
N LYS A 3 -19.79 7.82 -1.99
CA LYS A 3 -20.60 6.81 -1.28
C LYS A 3 -21.09 5.66 -2.18
N ASP A 4 -21.22 5.91 -3.47
CA ASP A 4 -21.78 4.95 -4.42
C ASP A 4 -20.69 4.29 -5.25
N PHE A 5 -19.66 5.06 -5.63
CA PHE A 5 -18.58 4.58 -6.49
C PHE A 5 -17.53 3.75 -5.72
N VAL A 6 -17.07 4.24 -4.57
CA VAL A 6 -15.97 3.58 -3.84
C VAL A 6 -16.33 2.15 -3.45
N PRO A 7 -17.50 1.84 -2.85
CA PRO A 7 -17.84 0.46 -2.48
C PRO A 7 -17.96 -0.50 -3.66
N LEU A 8 -18.20 0.02 -4.87
CA LEU A 8 -18.38 -0.81 -6.08
C LEU A 8 -17.07 -1.05 -6.85
N TYR A 9 -16.08 -0.17 -6.71
CA TYR A 9 -14.90 -0.18 -7.58
C TYR A 9 -13.56 -0.11 -6.84
N LEU A 10 -13.57 0.21 -5.56
CA LEU A 10 -12.38 0.31 -4.73
C LEU A 10 -12.60 -0.40 -3.39
N GLY A 11 -11.51 -0.75 -2.75
CA GLY A 11 -11.50 -1.40 -1.46
C GLY A 11 -11.20 -2.89 -1.55
N ALA A 12 -10.51 -3.39 -0.54
CA ALA A 12 -10.07 -4.77 -0.48
C ALA A 12 -11.24 -5.78 -0.54
N SER A 13 -12.44 -5.35 -0.10
CA SER A 13 -13.64 -6.19 -0.01
C SER A 13 -14.53 -6.15 -1.27
N HIS A 14 -14.26 -5.29 -2.27
CA HIS A 14 -15.15 -5.19 -3.43
C HIS A 14 -15.09 -6.41 -4.37
N ARG A 15 -14.08 -7.25 -4.23
CA ARG A 15 -13.93 -8.53 -4.93
C ARG A 15 -13.56 -9.63 -3.97
N PRO A 16 -14.03 -10.87 -4.19
CA PRO A 16 -13.58 -12.01 -3.41
C PRO A 16 -12.08 -12.28 -3.63
N ARG A 17 -11.39 -12.79 -2.61
CA ARG A 17 -9.96 -13.09 -2.67
C ARG A 17 -9.55 -13.90 -3.91
N LYS A 18 -10.39 -14.86 -4.30
CA LYS A 18 -10.14 -15.70 -5.49
C LYS A 18 -9.96 -14.87 -6.77
N GLU A 19 -10.73 -13.80 -6.94
CA GLU A 19 -10.58 -12.90 -8.09
C GLU A 19 -9.29 -12.07 -7.98
N TRP A 20 -8.90 -11.68 -6.77
CA TRP A 20 -7.64 -11.00 -6.54
C TRP A 20 -6.43 -11.88 -6.86
N THR A 21 -6.44 -13.17 -6.52
CA THR A 21 -5.34 -14.10 -6.88
C THR A 21 -5.23 -14.30 -8.40
N TYR A 22 -6.33 -14.22 -9.17
CA TYR A 22 -6.29 -14.21 -10.62
C TYR A 22 -5.66 -12.93 -11.21
N SER A 23 -5.60 -11.86 -10.45
CA SER A 23 -4.92 -10.62 -10.84
C SER A 23 -3.39 -10.73 -10.75
N ASN A 24 -2.85 -11.82 -10.21
CA ASN A 24 -1.41 -12.06 -10.22
C ASN A 24 -0.92 -12.27 -11.65
N THR A 25 0.08 -11.48 -12.05
CA THR A 25 0.73 -11.67 -13.34
C THR A 25 1.58 -12.95 -13.36
N LEU A 26 1.71 -13.58 -14.52
CA LEU A 26 2.59 -14.73 -14.69
C LEU A 26 4.04 -14.38 -14.28
N MET A 27 4.47 -13.17 -14.62
CA MET A 27 5.80 -12.67 -14.25
C MET A 27 6.00 -12.66 -12.72
N ALA A 28 5.02 -12.15 -11.95
CA ALA A 28 5.10 -12.13 -10.49
C ALA A 28 5.13 -13.56 -9.91
N LYS A 29 4.30 -14.45 -10.44
CA LYS A 29 4.26 -15.86 -10.01
C LYS A 29 5.62 -16.55 -10.21
N VAL A 30 6.22 -16.40 -11.38
CA VAL A 30 7.52 -17.01 -11.69
C VAL A 30 8.65 -16.35 -10.89
N LEU A 31 8.68 -15.00 -10.84
CA LEU A 31 9.76 -14.27 -10.19
C LEU A 31 9.83 -14.52 -8.68
N PHE A 32 8.68 -14.70 -8.04
CA PHE A 32 8.58 -14.84 -6.58
C PHE A 32 8.29 -16.28 -6.13
N ASP A 33 8.26 -17.24 -7.08
CA ASP A 33 7.97 -18.66 -6.82
C ASP A 33 6.64 -18.84 -6.05
N MET A 34 5.59 -18.23 -6.58
CA MET A 34 4.30 -18.15 -5.89
C MET A 34 3.40 -19.33 -6.21
N LEU A 35 2.67 -19.77 -5.19
CA LEU A 35 1.56 -20.72 -5.34
C LEU A 35 0.31 -19.99 -5.87
N ASP A 36 -0.62 -20.75 -6.48
CA ASP A 36 -1.84 -20.19 -7.08
C ASP A 36 -2.81 -19.54 -6.08
N ASN A 37 -2.74 -19.93 -4.80
CA ASN A 37 -3.55 -19.38 -3.73
C ASN A 37 -2.94 -18.14 -3.05
N GLN A 38 -1.69 -17.81 -3.35
CA GLN A 38 -1.02 -16.63 -2.81
C GLN A 38 -1.39 -15.38 -3.60
N LEU A 39 -1.50 -14.26 -2.90
CA LEU A 39 -1.77 -12.94 -3.48
C LEU A 39 -0.49 -12.12 -3.50
N CYS A 40 -0.21 -11.47 -4.63
CA CYS A 40 0.89 -10.53 -4.76
C CYS A 40 0.36 -9.10 -4.73
N LEU A 41 0.75 -8.35 -3.70
CA LEU A 41 0.39 -6.95 -3.52
C LEU A 41 1.63 -6.07 -3.59
N VAL A 42 1.48 -4.92 -4.22
CA VAL A 42 2.47 -3.85 -4.25
C VAL A 42 1.95 -2.72 -3.38
N ALA A 43 2.73 -2.29 -2.41
CA ALA A 43 2.34 -1.21 -1.49
C ALA A 43 3.34 -0.06 -1.59
N ASP A 44 2.82 1.15 -1.77
CA ASP A 44 3.64 2.36 -1.88
C ASP A 44 2.89 3.62 -1.45
N GLY A 45 3.63 4.57 -0.85
CA GLY A 45 3.16 5.91 -0.56
C GLY A 45 3.51 6.87 -1.70
N THR A 46 2.50 7.43 -2.35
CA THR A 46 2.72 8.41 -3.41
C THR A 46 2.49 9.84 -2.93
N TYR A 47 2.91 10.84 -3.71
CA TYR A 47 2.76 12.24 -3.36
C TYR A 47 1.89 12.98 -4.37
N ILE A 48 0.88 13.70 -3.86
CA ILE A 48 0.07 14.62 -4.65
C ILE A 48 0.39 16.05 -4.20
N TYR A 49 0.84 16.87 -5.11
CA TYR A 49 1.13 18.27 -4.84
C TYR A 49 -0.16 19.06 -4.61
N CYS A 50 -0.15 19.87 -3.57
CA CYS A 50 -1.27 20.71 -3.20
C CYS A 50 -0.94 22.18 -3.37
N GLN A 51 -1.96 23.00 -3.58
CA GLN A 51 -1.81 24.43 -3.51
C GLN A 51 -1.49 24.84 -2.07
N LYS A 52 -0.66 25.87 -1.92
CA LYS A 52 -0.32 26.45 -0.62
C LYS A 52 -1.60 26.88 0.12
N SER A 53 -1.78 26.38 1.34
CA SER A 53 -2.91 26.76 2.18
C SER A 53 -2.70 28.12 2.82
N SER A 54 -3.76 28.94 2.89
CA SER A 54 -3.79 30.17 3.70
C SER A 54 -3.83 29.90 5.21
N ASN A 55 -4.25 28.68 5.59
CA ASN A 55 -4.26 28.26 7.00
C ASN A 55 -2.87 27.73 7.40
N ASN A 56 -2.21 28.42 8.32
CA ASN A 56 -0.86 28.08 8.76
C ASN A 56 -0.74 26.67 9.36
N LYS A 57 -1.77 26.15 10.06
CA LYS A 57 -1.75 24.79 10.62
C LYS A 57 -1.78 23.76 9.51
N ILE A 58 -2.68 23.92 8.54
CA ILE A 58 -2.79 23.03 7.38
C ILE A 58 -1.50 23.10 6.57
N GLN A 59 -0.99 24.31 6.31
CA GLN A 59 0.25 24.49 5.56
C GLN A 59 1.44 23.75 6.20
N ARG A 60 1.57 23.78 7.53
CA ARG A 60 2.63 23.05 8.25
C ARG A 60 2.47 21.52 8.17
N LEU A 61 1.24 21.02 8.16
CA LEU A 61 0.96 19.59 8.01
C LEU A 61 1.27 19.09 6.60
N LEU A 62 0.97 19.92 5.58
CA LEU A 62 1.15 19.52 4.18
C LEU A 62 2.58 19.75 3.68
N TYR A 63 3.37 20.62 4.33
CA TYR A 63 4.69 20.97 3.83
C TYR A 63 5.70 19.85 4.05
N SER A 64 6.32 19.40 2.97
CA SER A 64 7.45 18.48 2.99
C SER A 64 8.75 19.24 2.86
N ASP A 65 9.58 19.20 3.89
CA ASP A 65 10.92 19.83 3.88
C ASP A 65 11.81 19.18 2.80
N GLN A 66 11.69 17.86 2.62
CA GLN A 66 12.45 17.11 1.63
C GLN A 66 12.10 17.49 0.19
N LYS A 67 10.84 17.77 -0.10
CA LYS A 67 10.35 18.11 -1.45
C LYS A 67 10.21 19.63 -1.67
N GLY A 68 10.32 20.44 -0.60
CA GLY A 68 10.20 21.91 -0.65
C GLY A 68 8.81 22.41 -1.04
N ARG A 69 7.77 21.59 -0.92
CA ARG A 69 6.40 21.88 -1.40
C ARG A 69 5.34 21.31 -0.49
N PRO A 70 4.12 21.92 -0.46
CA PRO A 70 2.98 21.31 0.18
C PRO A 70 2.46 20.12 -0.64
N LEU A 71 2.23 19.01 0.02
CA LEU A 71 1.73 17.77 -0.58
C LEU A 71 0.96 16.92 0.43
N ILE A 72 0.12 16.06 -0.09
CA ILE A 72 -0.54 14.98 0.64
C ILE A 72 0.02 13.64 0.18
N LYS A 73 -0.06 12.67 1.05
CA LYS A 73 0.44 11.32 0.79
C LYS A 73 -0.73 10.32 0.83
N PRO A 74 -1.35 9.97 -0.31
CA PRO A 74 -2.14 8.75 -0.38
C PRO A 74 -1.21 7.53 -0.34
N PHE A 75 -1.67 6.47 0.33
CA PHE A 75 -1.01 5.19 0.36
C PHE A 75 -1.81 4.21 -0.48
N ILE A 76 -1.18 3.62 -1.49
CA ILE A 76 -1.84 2.82 -2.51
C ILE A 76 -1.42 1.36 -2.35
N ILE A 77 -2.38 0.46 -2.43
CA ILE A 77 -2.14 -0.98 -2.55
C ILE A 77 -2.68 -1.44 -3.90
N CYS A 78 -1.81 -2.05 -4.70
CA CYS A 78 -2.13 -2.57 -6.03
C CYS A 78 -1.90 -4.08 -6.08
N ALA A 79 -2.66 -4.77 -6.91
CA ALA A 79 -2.32 -6.12 -7.37
C ALA A 79 -1.14 -6.06 -8.36
N SER A 80 -0.46 -7.18 -8.60
CA SER A 80 0.74 -7.22 -9.46
C SER A 80 0.47 -6.87 -10.94
N ASN A 81 -0.78 -6.89 -11.39
CA ASN A 81 -1.20 -6.41 -12.72
C ASN A 81 -1.46 -4.90 -12.80
N GLY A 82 -1.24 -4.17 -11.69
CA GLY A 82 -1.46 -2.73 -11.58
C GLY A 82 -2.90 -2.31 -11.21
N TYR A 83 -3.80 -3.27 -10.96
CA TYR A 83 -5.14 -2.93 -10.49
C TYR A 83 -5.08 -2.39 -9.05
N ILE A 84 -5.64 -1.20 -8.82
CA ILE A 84 -5.68 -0.59 -7.50
C ILE A 84 -6.68 -1.36 -6.62
N VAL A 85 -6.15 -2.04 -5.61
CA VAL A 85 -6.96 -2.74 -4.61
C VAL A 85 -7.63 -1.73 -3.71
N ASP A 86 -6.85 -0.80 -3.17
CA ASP A 86 -7.38 0.26 -2.32
C ASP A 86 -6.42 1.47 -2.27
N ALA A 87 -6.98 2.61 -1.86
CA ALA A 87 -6.26 3.87 -1.66
C ALA A 87 -6.62 4.46 -0.30
N TYR A 88 -5.64 4.63 0.55
CA TYR A 88 -5.79 5.08 1.92
C TYR A 88 -5.25 6.50 2.13
N GLY A 89 -5.77 7.19 3.12
CA GLY A 89 -5.37 8.53 3.48
C GLY A 89 -6.42 9.58 3.14
N PRO A 90 -6.03 10.85 2.96
CA PRO A 90 -4.65 11.32 2.83
C PRO A 90 -3.87 11.35 4.15
N TYR A 91 -2.61 10.97 4.08
CA TYR A 91 -1.66 11.09 5.19
C TYR A 91 -0.83 12.36 5.07
N SER A 92 -0.20 12.77 6.16
CA SER A 92 0.77 13.86 6.15
C SER A 92 2.01 13.48 5.33
N ALA A 93 2.60 14.46 4.68
CA ALA A 93 3.88 14.28 3.98
C ALA A 93 5.02 13.73 4.85
N LYS A 94 4.90 13.91 6.16
CA LYS A 94 5.89 13.50 7.18
C LYS A 94 5.68 12.08 7.70
N ASP A 95 4.50 11.48 7.43
CA ASP A 95 4.19 10.15 7.92
C ASP A 95 5.07 9.11 7.21
N ASN A 96 5.57 8.16 7.99
CA ASN A 96 6.43 7.08 7.49
C ASN A 96 5.59 5.98 6.83
N ASP A 97 5.94 5.59 5.62
CA ASP A 97 5.19 4.59 4.84
C ASP A 97 5.11 3.22 5.55
N ALA A 98 6.19 2.82 6.24
CA ALA A 98 6.19 1.58 7.02
C ALA A 98 5.16 1.63 8.16
N SER A 99 5.08 2.75 8.87
CA SER A 99 4.10 2.94 9.94
C SER A 99 2.67 2.97 9.41
N ILE A 100 2.45 3.58 8.23
CA ILE A 100 1.16 3.60 7.57
C ILE A 100 0.71 2.17 7.22
N LEU A 101 1.58 1.38 6.58
CA LEU A 101 1.26 0.01 6.19
C LEU A 101 0.91 -0.87 7.40
N LEU A 102 1.72 -0.82 8.46
CA LEU A 102 1.47 -1.59 9.68
C LEU A 102 0.16 -1.16 10.37
N HIS A 103 -0.10 0.14 10.42
CA HIS A 103 -1.36 0.67 10.95
C HIS A 103 -2.57 0.16 10.13
N LEU A 104 -2.49 0.17 8.81
CA LEU A 104 -3.55 -0.33 7.93
C LEU A 104 -3.81 -1.82 8.16
N LEU A 105 -2.77 -2.66 8.21
CA LEU A 105 -2.91 -4.08 8.47
C LEU A 105 -3.47 -4.40 9.86
N SER A 106 -3.24 -3.52 10.85
CA SER A 106 -3.78 -3.71 12.20
C SER A 106 -5.22 -3.24 12.36
N THR A 107 -5.64 -2.19 11.62
CA THR A 107 -6.91 -1.49 11.86
C THR A 107 -7.95 -1.67 10.75
N ASN A 108 -7.53 -1.89 9.50
CA ASN A 108 -8.44 -2.06 8.38
C ASN A 108 -8.90 -3.51 8.26
N CYS A 109 -10.17 -3.76 8.62
CA CYS A 109 -10.73 -5.12 8.62
C CYS A 109 -10.76 -5.75 7.23
N ASP A 110 -11.07 -4.99 6.18
CA ASP A 110 -11.18 -5.50 4.81
C ASP A 110 -9.82 -5.94 4.27
N LEU A 111 -8.80 -5.11 4.48
CA LEU A 111 -7.43 -5.45 4.10
C LEU A 111 -6.92 -6.65 4.90
N LYS A 112 -7.20 -6.70 6.20
CA LYS A 112 -6.81 -7.81 7.06
C LYS A 112 -7.48 -9.13 6.65
N ASN A 113 -8.73 -9.09 6.20
CA ASN A 113 -9.44 -10.26 5.72
C ASN A 113 -8.97 -10.71 4.33
N LEU A 114 -8.49 -9.78 3.51
CA LEU A 114 -7.95 -10.08 2.19
C LEU A 114 -6.58 -10.75 2.27
N VAL A 115 -5.70 -10.24 3.13
CA VAL A 115 -4.31 -10.67 3.24
C VAL A 115 -4.24 -11.92 4.14
N LEU A 116 -3.64 -12.99 3.61
CA LEU A 116 -3.40 -14.22 4.34
C LEU A 116 -1.91 -14.48 4.52
N GLU A 117 -1.59 -15.44 5.39
CA GLU A 117 -0.22 -15.90 5.58
C GLU A 117 0.41 -16.33 4.24
N GLU A 118 1.71 -16.13 4.12
CA GLU A 118 2.53 -16.41 2.93
C GLU A 118 2.20 -15.59 1.67
N ASP A 119 1.25 -14.63 1.74
CA ASP A 119 1.08 -13.66 0.66
C ASP A 119 2.34 -12.83 0.43
N VAL A 120 2.53 -12.40 -0.80
CA VAL A 120 3.72 -11.67 -1.22
C VAL A 120 3.45 -10.17 -1.23
N PHE A 121 4.24 -9.42 -0.48
CA PHE A 121 4.27 -7.96 -0.56
C PHE A 121 5.54 -7.49 -1.25
N VAL A 122 5.36 -6.79 -2.36
CA VAL A 122 6.43 -6.07 -3.05
C VAL A 122 6.48 -4.65 -2.48
N LEU A 123 7.60 -4.30 -1.90
CA LEU A 123 7.79 -3.09 -1.11
C LEU A 123 8.96 -2.26 -1.66
N ASP A 124 8.82 -0.94 -1.63
CA ASP A 124 9.95 -0.03 -1.80
C ASP A 124 10.85 -0.01 -0.53
N ARG A 125 12.05 0.53 -0.68
CA ARG A 125 13.04 0.67 0.41
C ARG A 125 12.53 1.52 1.58
N GLY A 126 11.66 2.48 1.33
CA GLY A 126 11.00 3.28 2.36
C GLY A 126 10.21 2.45 3.37
N LEU A 127 9.77 1.27 2.96
CA LEU A 127 8.99 0.31 3.76
C LEU A 127 9.86 -0.72 4.53
N ARG A 128 11.20 -0.62 4.45
CA ARG A 128 12.12 -1.60 5.08
C ARG A 128 11.86 -1.82 6.57
N ASN A 129 11.46 -0.78 7.30
CA ASN A 129 11.19 -0.88 8.73
C ASN A 129 9.96 -1.74 9.06
N ALA A 130 9.04 -1.94 8.12
CA ALA A 130 7.88 -2.81 8.30
C ALA A 130 8.20 -4.29 8.08
N VAL A 131 9.27 -4.63 7.36
CA VAL A 131 9.59 -6.01 6.93
C VAL A 131 9.63 -7.00 8.06
N LYS A 132 10.25 -6.63 9.19
CA LYS A 132 10.37 -7.51 10.36
C LYS A 132 9.00 -7.89 10.90
N GLU A 133 8.12 -6.92 11.09
CA GLU A 133 6.78 -7.12 11.63
C GLU A 133 5.87 -7.86 10.64
N LEU A 134 5.95 -7.53 9.34
CA LEU A 134 5.22 -8.25 8.29
C LEU A 134 5.55 -9.74 8.28
N LYS A 135 6.82 -10.11 8.47
CA LYS A 135 7.26 -11.51 8.55
C LYS A 135 6.88 -12.19 9.86
N GLN A 136 7.10 -11.51 10.99
CA GLN A 136 6.95 -12.14 12.31
C GLN A 136 5.50 -12.18 12.80
N THR A 137 4.72 -11.14 12.52
CA THR A 137 3.34 -11.00 13.04
C THR A 137 2.32 -11.50 12.03
N TYR A 138 2.56 -11.23 10.74
CA TYR A 138 1.60 -11.57 9.67
C TYR A 138 2.03 -12.76 8.81
N ASN A 139 3.22 -13.33 9.06
CA ASN A 139 3.80 -14.43 8.28
C ASN A 139 3.80 -14.17 6.77
N LEU A 140 4.09 -12.94 6.35
CA LEU A 140 4.06 -12.51 4.96
C LEU A 140 5.44 -12.62 4.29
N ASN A 141 5.43 -12.95 3.01
CA ASN A 141 6.61 -12.92 2.17
C ASN A 141 6.85 -11.49 1.65
N THR A 142 7.99 -10.90 1.98
CA THR A 142 8.32 -9.55 1.52
C THR A 142 9.41 -9.59 0.47
N LYS A 143 9.21 -8.86 -0.62
CA LYS A 143 10.18 -8.70 -1.71
C LYS A 143 10.54 -7.21 -1.84
N MET A 144 11.82 -6.92 -1.93
CA MET A 144 12.34 -5.55 -2.07
C MET A 144 13.44 -5.52 -3.11
N PRO A 145 13.62 -4.40 -3.83
CA PRO A 145 14.75 -4.24 -4.74
C PRO A 145 16.07 -4.40 -4.00
N THR A 146 16.94 -5.28 -4.49
CA THR A 146 18.31 -5.41 -4.00
C THR A 146 19.15 -4.24 -4.49
N CYS A 147 20.05 -3.72 -3.63
CA CYS A 147 21.15 -2.89 -4.11
C CYS A 147 22.21 -3.82 -4.71
N ASN A 148 22.44 -3.71 -6.01
CA ASN A 148 23.76 -4.07 -6.51
C ASN A 148 24.69 -2.90 -6.10
N ASN A 149 25.54 -3.16 -5.13
CA ASN A 149 26.70 -2.30 -4.85
C ASN A 149 27.67 -2.43 -6.00
#